data_527705cb11eae6aa41e9b8385da19d2b
#
_entry.id   527705cb11eae6aa41e9b8385da19d2b
#
_cell.length_a   1.000
_cell.length_b   1.000
_cell.length_c   1.000
_cell.angle_alpha   90.00
_cell.angle_beta   90.00
_cell.angle_gamma   90.00
#
_symmetry.space_group_name_H-M   'P 1'
#
loop_
_entity.id
_entity.type
_entity.pdbx_description
1 polymer ?
#
loop_
_entity_poly.entity_id
_entity_poly.type
_entity_poly.pdbx_seq_one_letter_code
_entity_poly.pdbx_strand_id
1 'polypeptide(L)'
;VFGENGYAHQYPEVRCDLYFLMDDGWDVDYGIHPDSHNSKFGSLMMSEERFPSTKGQSPARRMKIINEKLKALGWKGLGIWIAAQRAADDCTAPLGDVDKAYWTERILWSLEAEVTYWKVDWGVHGGNPAFRRMLTELGHELYPALVIEHATGMGPVNAFDHPDAAVRGRYMGEEHVAANAKEVMAFSDVFRSYDVLNALCVPTTLDRVGTLLAWSGAIVNGEDECYINAVLGCSCGVMRSHYCQKEINEVGDD
;
A
#
# COMPACT_ATOMS: atom_id res chain seq x y z
N VAL A 1 -17.50 -2.35 8.00
CA VAL A 1 -16.24 -2.22 8.77
C VAL A 1 -16.53 -2.35 10.26
N PHE A 2 -17.43 -1.52 10.84
CA PHE A 2 -17.68 -1.42 12.28
C PHE A 2 -18.94 -2.14 12.78
N GLY A 3 -19.66 -2.89 11.92
CA GLY A 3 -20.77 -3.73 12.37
C GLY A 3 -20.29 -4.87 13.27
N GLU A 4 -21.20 -5.54 13.95
CA GLU A 4 -20.90 -6.59 14.93
C GLU A 4 -19.90 -7.66 14.44
N ASN A 5 -20.04 -8.08 13.18
CA ASN A 5 -19.13 -9.01 12.50
C ASN A 5 -18.15 -8.31 11.57
N GLY A 6 -17.95 -7.00 11.73
CA GLY A 6 -17.10 -6.21 10.85
C GLY A 6 -15.62 -6.46 11.09
N TYR A 7 -14.82 -6.19 10.06
CA TYR A 7 -13.38 -6.42 10.08
C TYR A 7 -12.66 -5.73 11.25
N ALA A 8 -13.17 -4.58 11.73
CA ALA A 8 -12.59 -3.87 12.86
C ALA A 8 -12.67 -4.66 14.20
N HIS A 9 -13.48 -5.71 14.26
CA HIS A 9 -13.59 -6.59 15.44
C HIS A 9 -12.68 -7.82 15.38
N GLN A 10 -11.95 -8.01 14.28
CA GLN A 10 -11.01 -9.13 14.12
C GLN A 10 -9.73 -8.92 14.95
N TYR A 11 -8.99 -9.99 15.16
CA TYR A 11 -7.66 -10.01 15.79
C TYR A 11 -7.59 -9.36 17.19
N PRO A 12 -8.51 -9.68 18.13
CA PRO A 12 -8.60 -9.00 19.43
C PRO A 12 -7.31 -9.07 20.26
N GLU A 13 -6.54 -10.16 20.12
CA GLU A 13 -5.34 -10.42 20.93
C GLU A 13 -4.12 -9.60 20.48
N VAL A 14 -4.12 -9.11 19.23
CA VAL A 14 -2.93 -8.45 18.63
C VAL A 14 -3.22 -7.07 18.04
N ARG A 15 -4.45 -6.59 18.13
CA ARG A 15 -4.86 -5.29 17.57
C ARG A 15 -4.02 -4.11 18.07
N CYS A 16 -3.57 -4.16 19.31
CA CYS A 16 -2.76 -3.10 19.91
C CYS A 16 -1.41 -2.90 19.21
N ASP A 17 -0.93 -3.91 18.51
CA ASP A 17 0.32 -3.85 17.74
C ASP A 17 0.10 -3.58 16.25
N LEU A 18 -1.15 -3.60 15.79
CA LEU A 18 -1.51 -3.51 14.39
C LEU A 18 -2.21 -2.19 14.04
N TYR A 19 -1.84 -1.62 12.90
CA TYR A 19 -2.64 -0.59 12.26
C TYR A 19 -3.82 -1.22 11.50
N PHE A 20 -4.98 -0.60 11.60
CA PHE A 20 -6.08 -0.89 10.69
C PHE A 20 -5.88 -0.10 9.42
N LEU A 21 -5.35 -0.74 8.38
CA LEU A 21 -5.09 -0.09 7.10
C LEU A 21 -6.37 -0.03 6.25
N MET A 22 -6.84 1.17 5.94
CA MET A 22 -7.80 1.38 4.87
C MET A 22 -7.04 1.43 3.55
N ASP A 23 -7.21 0.38 2.76
CA ASP A 23 -6.54 0.22 1.48
C ASP A 23 -7.29 0.94 0.35
N ASP A 24 -6.83 0.81 -0.87
CA ASP A 24 -7.30 1.43 -2.09
C ASP A 24 -8.82 1.72 -2.12
N GLY A 25 -9.18 2.92 -2.55
CA GLY A 25 -10.56 3.34 -2.75
C GLY A 25 -11.29 3.92 -1.53
N TRP A 26 -10.62 4.09 -0.38
CA TRP A 26 -11.25 4.70 0.80
C TRP A 26 -11.57 6.19 0.64
N ASP A 27 -10.84 6.88 -0.22
CA ASP A 27 -10.92 8.33 -0.48
C ASP A 27 -11.70 8.68 -1.76
N VAL A 28 -12.38 7.71 -2.37
CA VAL A 28 -13.24 7.90 -3.53
C VAL A 28 -14.60 7.22 -3.34
N ASP A 29 -15.60 7.70 -4.05
CA ASP A 29 -16.96 7.17 -3.98
C ASP A 29 -17.08 5.77 -4.63
N TYR A 30 -18.18 5.07 -4.36
CA TYR A 30 -18.47 3.78 -4.99
C TYR A 30 -18.52 3.89 -6.52
N GLY A 31 -18.07 2.84 -7.19
CA GLY A 31 -18.06 2.77 -8.66
C GLY A 31 -16.90 3.49 -9.33
N ILE A 32 -16.02 4.13 -8.58
CA ILE A 32 -14.76 4.64 -9.11
C ILE A 32 -13.81 3.43 -9.24
N HIS A 33 -13.43 3.14 -10.48
CA HIS A 33 -12.58 1.98 -10.77
C HIS A 33 -11.11 2.27 -10.47
N PRO A 34 -10.38 1.38 -9.77
CA PRO A 34 -9.02 1.63 -9.33
C PRO A 34 -7.96 1.54 -10.45
N ASP A 35 -8.21 0.82 -11.53
CA ASP A 35 -7.21 0.52 -12.57
C ASP A 35 -7.02 1.61 -13.63
N SER A 36 -7.72 2.71 -13.55
CA SER A 36 -7.40 3.89 -14.33
C SER A 36 -6.57 4.84 -13.49
N HIS A 37 -5.58 5.50 -14.07
CA HIS A 37 -4.91 6.66 -13.49
C HIS A 37 -5.92 7.79 -13.28
N ASN A 38 -6.92 7.50 -12.44
CA ASN A 38 -8.06 8.34 -12.20
C ASN A 38 -7.63 9.53 -11.35
N SER A 39 -7.85 10.73 -11.86
CA SER A 39 -7.53 11.99 -11.19
C SER A 39 -8.19 12.19 -9.82
N LYS A 40 -9.10 11.31 -9.42
CA LYS A 40 -9.77 11.37 -8.11
C LYS A 40 -9.00 10.69 -6.99
N PHE A 41 -8.10 9.75 -7.30
CA PHE A 41 -7.28 9.07 -6.30
C PHE A 41 -6.19 9.99 -5.73
N GLY A 42 -5.86 9.82 -4.46
CA GLY A 42 -4.86 10.62 -3.75
C GLY A 42 -5.45 11.88 -3.11
N SER A 43 -6.76 11.96 -2.98
CA SER A 43 -7.43 13.10 -2.35
C SER A 43 -7.21 13.16 -0.84
N LEU A 44 -7.08 12.04 -0.19
CA LEU A 44 -7.13 11.83 1.26
C LEU A 44 -8.41 12.42 1.90
N MET A 45 -9.41 12.63 1.07
CA MET A 45 -10.74 13.04 1.52
C MET A 45 -11.62 11.79 1.66
N MET A 46 -11.75 11.31 2.89
CA MET A 46 -12.60 10.14 3.18
C MET A 46 -13.98 10.31 2.55
N SER A 47 -14.37 9.33 1.71
CA SER A 47 -15.66 9.36 1.01
C SER A 47 -16.83 9.39 1.99
N GLU A 48 -17.72 10.36 1.84
CA GLU A 48 -18.95 10.46 2.67
C GLU A 48 -19.94 9.34 2.38
N GLU A 49 -19.90 8.78 1.16
CA GLU A 49 -20.74 7.66 0.78
C GLU A 49 -20.30 6.37 1.50
N ARG A 50 -18.98 6.12 1.55
CA ARG A 50 -18.41 4.97 2.23
C ARG A 50 -18.42 5.10 3.74
N PHE A 51 -18.28 6.32 4.26
CA PHE A 51 -18.19 6.63 5.69
C PHE A 51 -19.22 7.69 6.10
N PRO A 52 -20.52 7.37 6.02
CA PRO A 52 -21.59 8.35 6.24
C PRO A 52 -21.58 8.98 7.64
N SER A 53 -20.97 8.32 8.62
CA SER A 53 -20.81 8.87 9.98
C SER A 53 -19.83 10.06 10.05
N THR A 54 -19.11 10.35 8.96
CA THR A 54 -18.14 11.46 8.88
C THR A 54 -18.65 12.61 8.03
N LYS A 55 -19.88 12.50 7.52
CA LYS A 55 -20.47 13.47 6.59
C LYS A 55 -20.46 14.89 7.14
N GLY A 56 -20.08 15.84 6.29
CA GLY A 56 -20.05 17.26 6.61
C GLY A 56 -18.90 17.71 7.50
N GLN A 57 -17.96 16.81 7.84
CA GLN A 57 -16.77 17.15 8.63
C GLN A 57 -15.60 17.55 7.71
N SER A 58 -14.63 18.29 8.26
CA SER A 58 -13.38 18.56 7.56
C SER A 58 -12.59 17.26 7.26
N PRO A 59 -11.72 17.23 6.25
CA PRO A 59 -10.92 16.04 5.93
C PRO A 59 -10.18 15.45 7.13
N ALA A 60 -9.48 16.27 7.89
CA ALA A 60 -8.78 15.85 9.09
C ALA A 60 -9.74 15.29 10.15
N ARG A 61 -10.88 15.94 10.38
CA ARG A 61 -11.87 15.47 11.36
C ARG A 61 -12.51 14.14 10.96
N ARG A 62 -12.72 13.90 9.66
CA ARG A 62 -13.22 12.60 9.16
C ARG A 62 -12.27 11.47 9.53
N MET A 63 -10.98 11.63 9.24
CA MET A 63 -9.95 10.65 9.60
C MET A 63 -9.87 10.48 11.12
N LYS A 64 -9.92 11.57 11.88
CA LYS A 64 -9.88 11.54 13.34
C LYS A 64 -11.02 10.71 13.93
N ILE A 65 -12.26 10.89 13.46
CA ILE A 65 -13.43 10.13 13.93
C ILE A 65 -13.21 8.62 13.75
N ILE A 66 -12.67 8.20 12.61
CA ILE A 66 -12.42 6.78 12.34
C ILE A 66 -11.24 6.28 13.17
N ASN A 67 -10.18 7.05 13.29
CA ASN A 67 -9.02 6.71 14.12
C ASN A 67 -9.40 6.52 15.60
N GLU A 68 -10.21 7.43 16.15
CA GLU A 68 -10.72 7.34 17.52
C GLU A 68 -11.57 6.06 17.73
N LYS A 69 -12.43 5.71 16.76
CA LYS A 69 -13.22 4.46 16.79
C LYS A 69 -12.33 3.22 16.79
N LEU A 70 -11.30 3.20 15.97
CA LEU A 70 -10.37 2.07 15.89
C LEU A 70 -9.54 1.93 17.17
N LYS A 71 -9.02 3.03 17.69
CA LYS A 71 -8.31 3.05 18.98
C LYS A 71 -9.21 2.57 20.12
N ALA A 72 -10.49 2.95 20.13
CA ALA A 72 -11.46 2.47 21.13
C ALA A 72 -11.73 0.96 21.04
N LEU A 73 -11.55 0.35 19.87
CA LEU A 73 -11.60 -1.09 19.67
C LEU A 73 -10.29 -1.81 19.99
N GLY A 74 -9.25 -1.07 20.37
CA GLY A 74 -7.94 -1.61 20.73
C GLY A 74 -6.91 -1.65 19.60
N TRP A 75 -7.18 -1.10 18.43
CA TRP A 75 -6.19 -0.98 17.36
C TRP A 75 -5.12 0.06 17.71
N LYS A 76 -3.90 -0.15 17.23
CA LYS A 76 -2.81 0.84 17.34
C LYS A 76 -3.21 2.18 16.75
N GLY A 77 -3.96 2.15 15.67
CA GLY A 77 -4.52 3.31 15.01
C GLY A 77 -4.94 3.03 13.57
N LEU A 78 -5.37 4.08 12.91
CA LEU A 78 -5.70 4.09 11.49
C LEU A 78 -4.41 4.21 10.66
N GLY A 79 -4.21 3.28 9.72
CA GLY A 79 -3.33 3.44 8.58
C GLY A 79 -4.12 3.78 7.33
N ILE A 80 -3.57 4.54 6.41
CA ILE A 80 -4.23 4.91 5.17
C ILE A 80 -3.36 4.63 3.95
N TRP A 81 -3.99 4.11 2.92
CA TRP A 81 -3.41 3.93 1.60
C TRP A 81 -3.37 5.28 0.86
N ILE A 82 -2.28 5.51 0.15
CA ILE A 82 -2.00 6.75 -0.58
C ILE A 82 -1.72 6.40 -2.04
N ALA A 83 -2.50 6.95 -2.96
CA ALA A 83 -2.10 6.95 -4.36
C ALA A 83 -0.89 7.87 -4.55
N ALA A 84 0.12 7.42 -5.27
CA ALA A 84 1.29 8.24 -5.58
C ALA A 84 0.97 9.30 -6.65
N GLN A 85 0.00 10.15 -6.36
CA GLN A 85 -0.45 11.25 -7.22
C GLN A 85 -1.35 12.23 -6.47
N ARG A 86 -1.49 13.44 -6.98
CA ARG A 86 -2.53 14.38 -6.52
C ARG A 86 -3.90 14.00 -7.12
N ALA A 87 -4.97 14.19 -6.36
CA ALA A 87 -6.32 14.15 -6.92
C ALA A 87 -6.61 15.47 -7.66
N ALA A 88 -6.20 15.55 -8.91
CA ALA A 88 -6.35 16.71 -9.76
C ALA A 88 -6.35 16.30 -11.25
N ASP A 89 -6.99 17.07 -12.11
CA ASP A 89 -7.04 16.79 -13.55
C ASP A 89 -5.64 16.84 -14.20
N ASP A 90 -4.72 17.59 -13.60
CA ASP A 90 -3.33 17.71 -14.01
C ASP A 90 -2.39 16.77 -13.23
N CYS A 91 -2.90 15.69 -12.64
CA CYS A 91 -2.10 14.75 -11.83
C CYS A 91 -0.91 14.14 -12.58
N THR A 92 -0.93 14.16 -13.92
CA THR A 92 0.18 13.70 -14.78
C THR A 92 1.25 14.75 -15.02
N ALA A 93 1.07 15.97 -14.51
CA ALA A 93 2.07 17.03 -14.66
C ALA A 93 3.39 16.62 -13.95
N PRO A 94 4.54 17.13 -14.44
CA PRO A 94 5.81 16.92 -13.76
C PRO A 94 5.77 17.38 -12.30
N LEU A 95 6.48 16.66 -11.44
CA LEU A 95 6.60 16.99 -10.02
C LEU A 95 7.11 18.40 -9.80
N GLY A 96 6.45 19.17 -8.94
CA GLY A 96 6.78 20.57 -8.67
C GLY A 96 6.28 21.08 -7.32
N ASP A 97 6.38 22.41 -7.15
CA ASP A 97 5.98 23.07 -5.89
C ASP A 97 4.50 22.87 -5.54
N VAL A 98 3.66 22.70 -6.54
CA VAL A 98 2.22 22.41 -6.34
C VAL A 98 2.04 21.08 -5.62
N ASP A 99 2.85 20.07 -5.97
CA ASP A 99 2.80 18.77 -5.31
C ASP A 99 3.27 18.88 -3.86
N LYS A 100 4.34 19.62 -3.63
CA LYS A 100 4.86 19.86 -2.29
C LYS A 100 3.82 20.55 -1.39
N ALA A 101 3.17 21.59 -1.88
CA ALA A 101 2.11 22.29 -1.15
C ALA A 101 0.90 21.36 -0.89
N TYR A 102 0.50 20.60 -1.88
CA TYR A 102 -0.59 19.64 -1.79
C TYR A 102 -0.36 18.58 -0.71
N TRP A 103 0.82 17.97 -0.68
CA TRP A 103 1.15 16.92 0.28
C TRP A 103 1.45 17.48 1.67
N THR A 104 1.98 18.68 1.76
CA THR A 104 2.09 19.41 3.04
C THR A 104 0.75 19.50 3.75
N GLU A 105 -0.28 19.95 3.06
CA GLU A 105 -1.63 20.06 3.61
C GLU A 105 -2.15 18.69 4.13
N ARG A 106 -1.94 17.63 3.37
CA ARG A 106 -2.43 16.29 3.73
C ARG A 106 -1.68 15.66 4.88
N ILE A 107 -0.40 15.94 5.02
CA ILE A 107 0.38 15.56 6.19
C ILE A 107 -0.16 16.29 7.43
N LEU A 108 -0.49 17.56 7.31
CA LEU A 108 -1.09 18.33 8.42
C LEU A 108 -2.50 17.81 8.79
N TRP A 109 -3.29 17.33 7.84
CA TRP A 109 -4.56 16.62 8.16
C TRP A 109 -4.30 15.34 8.94
N SER A 110 -3.28 14.58 8.57
CA SER A 110 -2.91 13.35 9.28
C SER A 110 -2.39 13.66 10.69
N LEU A 111 -1.62 14.74 10.87
CA LEU A 111 -1.18 15.22 12.18
C LEU A 111 -2.39 15.58 13.07
N GLU A 112 -3.35 16.36 12.57
CA GLU A 112 -4.58 16.73 13.30
C GLU A 112 -5.41 15.50 13.64
N ALA A 113 -5.48 14.54 12.72
CA ALA A 113 -6.22 13.29 12.89
C ALA A 113 -5.48 12.23 13.72
N GLU A 114 -4.21 12.46 14.08
CA GLU A 114 -3.32 11.50 14.75
C GLU A 114 -3.16 10.19 13.95
N VAL A 115 -3.19 10.27 12.62
CA VAL A 115 -2.91 9.16 11.72
C VAL A 115 -1.40 9.06 11.49
N THR A 116 -0.79 7.98 11.94
CA THR A 116 0.67 7.82 11.98
C THR A 116 1.21 6.79 10.98
N TYR A 117 0.39 6.32 10.05
CA TYR A 117 0.83 5.33 9.08
C TYR A 117 0.24 5.58 7.69
N TRP A 118 1.11 5.73 6.69
CA TRP A 118 0.79 5.84 5.28
C TRP A 118 1.38 4.69 4.50
N LYS A 119 0.57 4.04 3.64
CA LYS A 119 1.03 3.10 2.61
C LYS A 119 0.97 3.80 1.26
N VAL A 120 2.11 4.21 0.71
CA VAL A 120 2.21 4.85 -0.61
C VAL A 120 2.39 3.79 -1.67
N ASP A 121 1.43 3.68 -2.57
CA ASP A 121 1.32 2.59 -3.54
C ASP A 121 1.38 3.09 -4.99
N TRP A 122 0.53 2.56 -5.85
CA TRP A 122 0.46 2.93 -7.25
C TRP A 122 -0.02 4.38 -7.47
N GLY A 123 0.09 4.85 -8.69
CA GLY A 123 -0.30 6.18 -9.13
C GLY A 123 0.65 6.68 -10.21
N VAL A 124 0.39 7.89 -10.72
CA VAL A 124 1.20 8.49 -11.79
C VAL A 124 2.69 8.57 -11.44
N HIS A 125 2.99 8.82 -10.18
CA HIS A 125 4.36 8.89 -9.65
C HIS A 125 4.76 7.62 -8.89
N GLY A 126 4.04 6.53 -9.05
CA GLY A 126 4.27 5.27 -8.33
C GLY A 126 5.70 4.73 -8.46
N GLY A 127 6.29 4.84 -9.65
CA GLY A 127 7.69 4.49 -9.93
C GLY A 127 8.68 5.64 -9.80
N ASN A 128 8.29 6.81 -9.27
CA ASN A 128 9.15 8.00 -9.20
C ASN A 128 9.81 8.14 -7.82
N PRO A 129 11.12 7.86 -7.68
CA PRO A 129 11.82 7.98 -6.40
C PRO A 129 11.82 9.41 -5.84
N ALA A 130 11.86 10.43 -6.69
CA ALA A 130 11.87 11.83 -6.24
C ALA A 130 10.55 12.21 -5.57
N PHE A 131 9.41 11.74 -6.10
CA PHE A 131 8.10 11.93 -5.46
C PHE A 131 8.05 11.24 -4.09
N ARG A 132 8.48 9.99 -4.02
CA ARG A 132 8.46 9.21 -2.77
C ARG A 132 9.38 9.80 -1.71
N ARG A 133 10.57 10.26 -2.13
CA ARG A 133 11.52 10.97 -1.25
C ARG A 133 10.91 12.26 -0.71
N MET A 134 10.28 13.05 -1.56
CA MET A 134 9.58 14.28 -1.14
C MET A 134 8.55 14.00 -0.05
N LEU A 135 7.74 12.93 -0.19
CA LEU A 135 6.75 12.56 0.83
C LEU A 135 7.42 12.20 2.17
N THR A 136 8.49 11.40 2.14
CA THR A 136 9.22 11.00 3.34
C THR A 136 9.84 12.21 4.04
N GLU A 137 10.52 13.07 3.29
CA GLU A 137 11.15 14.28 3.84
C GLU A 137 10.12 15.23 4.45
N LEU A 138 9.01 15.48 3.76
CA LEU A 138 7.91 16.29 4.30
C LEU A 138 7.26 15.63 5.54
N GLY A 139 7.09 14.33 5.52
CA GLY A 139 6.58 13.58 6.67
C GLY A 139 7.47 13.77 7.89
N HIS A 140 8.77 13.55 7.74
CA HIS A 140 9.74 13.71 8.83
C HIS A 140 9.82 15.17 9.34
N GLU A 141 9.72 16.16 8.43
CA GLU A 141 9.76 17.57 8.80
C GLU A 141 8.51 18.03 9.56
N LEU A 142 7.32 17.66 9.07
CA LEU A 142 6.05 18.19 9.54
C LEU A 142 5.37 17.33 10.60
N TYR A 143 5.55 16.02 10.52
CA TYR A 143 4.95 15.06 11.43
C TYR A 143 5.90 13.89 11.70
N PRO A 144 6.93 14.04 12.55
CA PRO A 144 7.97 13.04 12.79
C PRO A 144 7.46 11.66 13.26
N ALA A 145 6.23 11.57 13.77
CA ALA A 145 5.61 10.31 14.15
C ALA A 145 4.95 9.57 12.97
N LEU A 146 4.86 10.19 11.79
CA LEU A 146 4.30 9.57 10.60
C LEU A 146 5.30 8.57 10.02
N VAL A 147 4.88 7.32 9.93
CA VAL A 147 5.60 6.24 9.27
C VAL A 147 5.12 6.15 7.84
N ILE A 148 6.01 6.25 6.87
CA ILE A 148 5.68 6.16 5.46
C ILE A 148 6.23 4.85 4.90
N GLU A 149 5.30 3.94 4.59
CA GLU A 149 5.58 2.72 3.86
C GLU A 149 5.54 3.00 2.36
N HIS A 150 6.61 2.66 1.67
CA HIS A 150 6.64 2.68 0.22
C HIS A 150 6.46 1.28 -0.35
N ALA A 151 5.31 1.05 -1.00
CA ALA A 151 5.05 -0.12 -1.82
C ALA A 151 5.42 0.22 -3.26
N THR A 152 6.53 -0.33 -3.73
CA THR A 152 7.03 -0.10 -5.08
C THR A 152 7.77 -1.32 -5.60
N GLY A 153 7.71 -1.54 -6.89
CA GLY A 153 8.18 -2.76 -7.52
C GLY A 153 7.08 -3.82 -7.57
N MET A 154 7.07 -4.59 -8.62
CA MET A 154 6.12 -5.68 -8.83
C MET A 154 6.88 -6.95 -9.11
N GLY A 155 6.61 -7.98 -8.34
CA GLY A 155 7.18 -9.30 -8.49
C GLY A 155 8.40 -9.59 -7.61
N PRO A 156 8.92 -10.83 -7.68
CA PRO A 156 10.01 -11.29 -6.85
C PRO A 156 11.32 -10.54 -7.11
N VAL A 157 12.04 -10.19 -6.04
CA VAL A 157 13.34 -9.51 -6.17
C VAL A 157 14.34 -10.37 -6.97
N ASN A 158 14.26 -11.68 -6.84
CA ASN A 158 15.10 -12.63 -7.58
C ASN A 158 14.64 -12.90 -9.03
N ALA A 159 13.49 -12.38 -9.46
CA ALA A 159 13.04 -12.53 -10.86
C ALA A 159 13.96 -11.82 -11.87
N PHE A 160 14.83 -10.91 -11.41
CA PHE A 160 15.84 -10.28 -12.27
C PHE A 160 16.79 -11.27 -12.92
N ASP A 161 17.13 -12.33 -12.22
CA ASP A 161 18.08 -13.34 -12.69
C ASP A 161 17.42 -14.40 -13.57
N HIS A 162 16.10 -14.30 -13.80
CA HIS A 162 15.40 -15.24 -14.66
C HIS A 162 15.93 -15.14 -16.09
N PRO A 163 16.29 -16.26 -16.74
CA PRO A 163 16.90 -16.25 -18.08
C PRO A 163 15.94 -15.70 -19.16
N ASP A 164 14.62 -15.87 -18.95
CA ASP A 164 13.62 -15.36 -19.89
C ASP A 164 13.27 -13.90 -19.61
N ALA A 165 13.60 -13.02 -20.58
CA ALA A 165 13.31 -11.59 -20.48
C ALA A 165 11.80 -11.28 -20.39
N ALA A 166 10.93 -12.11 -21.00
CA ALA A 166 9.49 -11.92 -20.91
C ALA A 166 8.97 -12.21 -19.51
N VAL A 167 9.56 -13.15 -18.81
CA VAL A 167 9.24 -13.45 -17.41
C VAL A 167 9.73 -12.32 -16.51
N ARG A 168 10.98 -11.85 -16.69
CA ARG A 168 11.49 -10.67 -15.96
C ARG A 168 10.58 -9.47 -16.15
N GLY A 169 10.23 -9.13 -17.40
CA GLY A 169 9.36 -8.01 -17.71
C GLY A 169 7.96 -8.12 -17.12
N ARG A 170 7.45 -9.34 -16.93
CA ARG A 170 6.12 -9.56 -16.35
C ARG A 170 6.08 -9.26 -14.85
N TYR A 171 7.15 -9.58 -14.11
CA TYR A 171 7.16 -9.47 -12.65
C TYR A 171 7.86 -8.22 -12.14
N MET A 172 8.91 -7.78 -12.82
CA MET A 172 9.78 -6.72 -12.34
C MET A 172 9.77 -5.48 -13.23
N GLY A 173 9.10 -5.55 -14.37
CA GLY A 173 9.24 -4.53 -15.37
C GLY A 173 10.65 -4.51 -15.97
N GLU A 174 11.11 -3.33 -16.31
CA GLU A 174 12.43 -3.12 -16.89
C GLU A 174 13.49 -2.93 -15.78
N GLU A 175 14.77 -2.98 -16.13
CA GLU A 175 15.88 -2.80 -15.17
C GLU A 175 15.76 -1.53 -14.29
N HIS A 176 15.19 -0.46 -14.84
CA HIS A 176 15.02 0.77 -14.08
C HIS A 176 14.08 0.62 -12.87
N VAL A 177 13.15 -0.33 -12.87
CA VAL A 177 12.25 -0.60 -11.74
C VAL A 177 13.06 -1.08 -10.53
N ALA A 178 14.05 -1.93 -10.75
CA ALA A 178 14.93 -2.37 -9.68
C ALA A 178 15.81 -1.25 -9.12
N ALA A 179 16.35 -0.43 -10.01
CA ALA A 179 17.14 0.73 -9.61
C ALA A 179 16.30 1.69 -8.77
N ASN A 180 15.07 1.97 -9.21
CA ASN A 180 14.12 2.81 -8.48
C ASN A 180 13.75 2.20 -7.12
N ALA A 181 13.50 0.88 -7.05
CA ALA A 181 13.19 0.20 -5.80
C ALA A 181 14.34 0.31 -4.79
N LYS A 182 15.57 0.09 -5.24
CA LYS A 182 16.77 0.25 -4.38
C LYS A 182 16.94 1.69 -3.88
N GLU A 183 16.68 2.67 -4.73
CA GLU A 183 16.73 4.08 -4.34
C GLU A 183 15.65 4.41 -3.31
N VAL A 184 14.41 3.96 -3.53
CA VAL A 184 13.30 4.19 -2.61
C VAL A 184 13.55 3.51 -1.27
N MET A 185 14.07 2.29 -1.27
CA MET A 185 14.40 1.54 -0.07
C MET A 185 15.36 2.32 0.85
N ALA A 186 16.30 3.06 0.28
CA ALA A 186 17.33 3.77 1.04
C ALA A 186 16.79 4.91 1.93
N PHE A 187 15.57 5.40 1.68
CA PHE A 187 14.97 6.48 2.48
C PHE A 187 13.60 6.13 3.05
N SER A 188 13.10 4.93 2.80
CA SER A 188 11.81 4.48 3.31
C SER A 188 11.86 4.23 4.81
N ASP A 189 10.81 4.62 5.55
CA ASP A 189 10.63 4.17 6.92
C ASP A 189 10.28 2.67 6.94
N VAL A 190 9.39 2.28 6.02
CA VAL A 190 9.04 0.89 5.72
C VAL A 190 9.07 0.72 4.21
N PHE A 191 9.80 -0.27 3.74
CA PHE A 191 9.79 -0.65 2.34
C PHE A 191 9.03 -1.97 2.20
N ARG A 192 7.98 -1.95 1.38
CA ARG A 192 7.26 -3.16 1.01
C ARG A 192 7.75 -3.62 -0.36
N SER A 193 8.36 -4.79 -0.39
CA SER A 193 8.59 -5.52 -1.62
C SER A 193 7.25 -6.05 -2.14
N TYR A 194 6.51 -5.18 -2.82
CA TYR A 194 5.14 -5.43 -3.23
C TYR A 194 5.07 -6.57 -4.22
N ASP A 195 4.14 -7.48 -4.06
CA ASP A 195 3.91 -8.66 -4.90
C ASP A 195 5.13 -9.61 -5.05
N VAL A 196 6.20 -9.35 -4.34
CA VAL A 196 7.36 -10.24 -4.31
C VAL A 196 6.94 -11.62 -3.92
N LEU A 197 6.08 -11.67 -2.95
CA LEU A 197 5.47 -12.90 -2.52
C LEU A 197 4.01 -12.59 -2.36
N ASN A 198 3.30 -12.94 -3.35
CA ASN A 198 1.86 -12.78 -3.37
C ASN A 198 1.15 -13.47 -2.21
N ALA A 199 1.78 -13.93 -1.24
CA ALA A 199 1.35 -14.31 0.07
C ALA A 199 2.46 -15.05 0.79
N LEU A 200 3.11 -14.40 1.69
CA LEU A 200 3.82 -15.07 2.74
C LEU A 200 2.98 -15.12 4.02
N CYS A 201 1.91 -15.83 4.00
CA CYS A 201 1.64 -16.65 5.17
C CYS A 201 2.12 -18.07 4.84
N VAL A 202 2.73 -18.73 5.76
CA VAL A 202 3.37 -20.04 5.55
C VAL A 202 2.45 -21.06 4.84
N PRO A 203 1.12 -21.12 5.06
CA PRO A 203 0.25 -22.02 4.32
C PRO A 203 0.00 -21.64 2.87
N THR A 204 0.04 -20.36 2.53
CA THR A 204 -0.25 -19.89 1.17
C THR A 204 0.99 -19.73 0.32
N THR A 205 2.19 -19.70 0.91
CA THR A 205 3.45 -19.53 0.18
C THR A 205 3.73 -20.72 -0.73
N LEU A 206 3.54 -21.93 -0.26
CA LEU A 206 3.79 -23.14 -1.06
C LEU A 206 2.82 -23.25 -2.23
N ASP A 207 1.54 -23.01 -2.01
CA ASP A 207 0.54 -23.00 -3.07
C ASP A 207 0.83 -21.92 -4.11
N ARG A 208 1.32 -20.77 -3.65
CA ARG A 208 1.62 -19.68 -4.53
C ARG A 208 2.91 -19.87 -5.31
N VAL A 209 3.95 -20.37 -4.68
CA VAL A 209 5.15 -20.78 -5.40
C VAL A 209 4.78 -21.81 -6.44
N GLY A 210 3.95 -22.80 -6.10
CA GLY A 210 3.43 -23.78 -7.04
C GLY A 210 2.63 -23.14 -8.18
N THR A 211 1.74 -22.22 -7.88
CA THR A 211 0.90 -21.52 -8.87
C THR A 211 1.76 -20.61 -9.77
N LEU A 212 2.69 -19.85 -9.19
CA LEU A 212 3.60 -18.99 -9.96
C LEU A 212 4.51 -19.82 -10.87
N LEU A 213 5.03 -20.94 -10.39
CA LEU A 213 5.82 -21.87 -11.19
C LEU A 213 5.02 -22.46 -12.34
N ALA A 214 3.79 -22.92 -12.05
CA ALA A 214 2.91 -23.50 -13.07
C ALA A 214 2.44 -22.47 -14.10
N TRP A 215 2.23 -21.24 -13.66
CA TRP A 215 1.61 -20.21 -14.48
C TRP A 215 2.60 -19.39 -15.30
N SER A 216 3.78 -19.17 -14.77
CA SER A 216 4.77 -18.27 -15.38
C SER A 216 6.07 -18.94 -15.81
N GLY A 217 6.31 -20.18 -15.38
CA GLY A 217 7.60 -20.83 -15.54
C GLY A 217 8.74 -20.12 -14.77
N ALA A 218 8.40 -19.16 -13.92
CA ALA A 218 9.40 -18.47 -13.11
C ALA A 218 9.91 -19.39 -12.00
N ILE A 219 11.20 -19.45 -11.82
CA ILE A 219 11.80 -20.05 -10.64
C ILE A 219 11.70 -19.02 -9.53
N VAL A 220 10.76 -19.22 -8.61
CA VAL A 220 10.62 -18.41 -7.42
C VAL A 220 11.13 -19.20 -6.24
N ASN A 221 12.21 -18.75 -5.63
CA ASN A 221 12.68 -19.29 -4.37
C ASN A 221 12.04 -18.48 -3.22
N GLY A 222 10.92 -18.94 -2.72
CA GLY A 222 10.19 -18.27 -1.64
C GLY A 222 10.98 -18.18 -0.34
N GLU A 223 11.93 -19.05 -0.12
CA GLU A 223 12.80 -19.03 1.06
C GLU A 223 13.81 -17.88 0.96
N ASP A 224 14.47 -17.71 -0.17
CA ASP A 224 15.41 -16.60 -0.40
C ASP A 224 14.74 -15.24 -0.23
N GLU A 225 13.51 -15.09 -0.69
CA GLU A 225 12.75 -13.84 -0.52
C GLU A 225 12.52 -13.48 0.96
N CYS A 226 12.21 -14.48 1.79
CA CYS A 226 12.06 -14.26 3.23
C CYS A 226 13.38 -13.78 3.84
N TYR A 227 14.50 -14.40 3.48
CA TYR A 227 15.82 -14.02 4.00
C TYR A 227 16.25 -12.64 3.48
N ILE A 228 16.04 -12.37 2.20
CA ILE A 228 16.37 -11.06 1.60
C ILE A 228 15.57 -9.95 2.29
N ASN A 229 14.26 -10.13 2.46
CA ASN A 229 13.44 -9.15 3.15
C ASN A 229 13.87 -8.94 4.60
N ALA A 230 14.18 -10.01 5.32
CA ALA A 230 14.67 -9.91 6.70
C ALA A 230 16.02 -9.18 6.79
N VAL A 231 16.96 -9.48 5.89
CA VAL A 231 18.28 -8.82 5.84
C VAL A 231 18.17 -7.33 5.49
N LEU A 232 17.25 -6.98 4.60
CA LEU A 232 17.02 -5.60 4.18
C LEU A 232 16.13 -4.81 5.16
N GLY A 233 15.59 -5.45 6.19
CA GLY A 233 14.65 -4.82 7.11
C GLY A 233 13.29 -4.50 6.47
N CYS A 234 12.95 -5.18 5.37
CA CYS A 234 11.70 -4.99 4.67
C CYS A 234 10.57 -5.82 5.29
N SER A 235 9.36 -5.26 5.31
CA SER A 235 8.18 -6.05 5.66
C SER A 235 7.84 -7.02 4.53
N CYS A 236 7.64 -8.29 4.87
CA CYS A 236 7.06 -9.23 3.94
C CYS A 236 5.57 -8.88 3.74
N GLY A 237 5.22 -8.46 2.54
CA GLY A 237 3.82 -8.24 2.20
C GLY A 237 3.07 -9.56 2.14
N VAL A 238 2.05 -9.68 2.98
CA VAL A 238 1.08 -10.77 2.86
C VAL A 238 -0.07 -10.25 2.02
N MET A 239 0.03 -10.36 0.71
CA MET A 239 -1.10 -10.02 -0.15
C MET A 239 -1.66 -11.26 -0.83
N ARG A 240 -2.97 -11.39 -0.72
CA ARG A 240 -3.72 -12.34 -1.52
C ARG A 240 -3.77 -11.80 -2.95
N SER A 241 -3.06 -12.42 -3.87
CA SER A 241 -3.15 -12.03 -5.27
C SER A 241 -4.55 -12.32 -5.81
N HIS A 242 -5.09 -11.35 -6.51
CA HIS A 242 -6.32 -11.52 -7.28
C HIS A 242 -6.21 -12.60 -8.35
N TYR A 243 -5.01 -13.00 -8.74
CA TYR A 243 -4.77 -14.09 -9.69
C TYR A 243 -5.10 -15.47 -9.14
N CYS A 244 -5.06 -15.66 -7.82
CA CYS A 244 -5.47 -16.92 -7.19
C CYS A 244 -6.92 -16.89 -6.68
N GLN A 245 -7.60 -15.76 -6.82
CA GLN A 245 -8.99 -15.65 -6.38
C GLN A 245 -9.88 -16.66 -7.10
N LYS A 246 -9.59 -16.92 -8.37
CA LYS A 246 -10.34 -17.88 -9.19
C LYS A 246 -10.13 -19.31 -8.69
N GLU A 247 -8.90 -19.71 -8.48
CA GLU A 247 -8.57 -21.05 -8.00
C GLU A 247 -9.05 -21.29 -6.57
N ILE A 248 -8.95 -20.27 -5.71
CA ILE A 248 -9.47 -20.38 -4.34
C ILE A 248 -10.98 -20.47 -4.31
N ASN A 249 -11.67 -19.74 -5.20
CA ASN A 249 -13.12 -19.82 -5.31
C ASN A 249 -13.59 -21.13 -6.00
N GLU A 250 -12.73 -21.78 -6.80
CA GLU A 250 -12.99 -23.07 -7.43
C GLU A 250 -12.76 -24.25 -6.47
N VAL A 251 -11.97 -24.08 -5.43
CA VAL A 251 -11.72 -25.12 -4.40
C VAL A 251 -12.84 -25.16 -3.36
N GLY A 252 -13.78 -24.23 -3.44
CA GLY A 252 -14.94 -24.16 -2.55
C GLY A 252 -14.66 -23.42 -1.24
N ASP A 253 -15.74 -22.95 -0.64
CA ASP A 253 -15.76 -22.30 0.68
C ASP A 253 -15.76 -23.36 1.82
N ASP A 254 -15.01 -24.43 1.70
CA ASP A 254 -14.93 -25.48 2.73
C ASP A 254 -13.87 -25.15 3.79
#